data_e6ca4be5cc5ba53fce0ff189d8c3fde9
#
_entry.id   e6ca4be5cc5ba53fce0ff189d8c3fde9
#
_cell.length_a   1.000
_cell.length_b   1.000
_cell.length_c   1.000
_cell.angle_alpha   90.00
_cell.angle_beta   90.00
_cell.angle_gamma   90.00
#
_symmetry.space_group_name_H-M   'P 1'
#
loop_
_entity.id
_entity.type
_entity.pdbx_description
1 polymer ?
#
loop_
_entity_poly.entity_id
_entity_poly.type
_entity_poly.pdbx_seq_one_letter_code
_entity_poly.pdbx_strand_id
1 'polypeptide(L)'
;NRIAFPIGGIGTGMYCLEGTGYISHMSVWHRPEVFHEPGMFAALYVKGVCNGAKVLEGPVSDWRKFGMPNYGTGGSMGSILGLPRFDTVEFEARFPFAKVSLTILGWSPFIPGDPDNSSLPVGGLEYSLENTSKEVQETIFSYHARNFLSWGKGLDAIKTMPHGFILSQSGTETEPHLQGDFAIFTDQDSLKINYCWFRGGWFDSLTMVWNAIEAGLMPQCPAIEKGAPGASMFVPVTLMPGEKKTIRIYTAWYVPNSTLRLGEEPEDWNDNNVDSARLAVEKADKGNYKPWYSSRFTGVNEVIDYFLSHYKILRNQTERFTDSFYRSTLPPEVIEAVSANLSILKSPTVMRQY
;
A
#
# COMPACT_ATOMS: atom_id res chain seq x y z
N ASN A 1 -13.36 15.26 -5.54
CA ASN A 1 -13.58 13.89 -5.96
C ASN A 1 -12.98 12.95 -4.92
N ARG A 2 -13.79 12.02 -4.42
CA ARG A 2 -13.41 11.05 -3.38
C ARG A 2 -13.34 9.65 -4.01
N ILE A 3 -12.39 9.47 -4.92
CA ILE A 3 -12.16 8.18 -5.55
C ILE A 3 -11.12 7.45 -4.70
N ALA A 4 -11.42 6.22 -4.33
CA ALA A 4 -10.53 5.32 -3.61
C ALA A 4 -10.60 3.94 -4.29
N PHE A 5 -9.59 3.60 -5.06
CA PHE A 5 -9.55 2.36 -5.84
C PHE A 5 -8.78 1.28 -5.08
N PRO A 6 -9.40 0.12 -4.78
CA PRO A 6 -8.79 -0.92 -3.96
C PRO A 6 -7.69 -1.67 -4.72
N ILE A 7 -6.52 -1.78 -4.09
CA ILE A 7 -5.38 -2.60 -4.51
C ILE A 7 -5.22 -3.73 -3.50
N GLY A 8 -5.39 -4.95 -3.93
CA GLY A 8 -5.33 -6.15 -3.10
C GLY A 8 -6.10 -7.31 -3.73
N GLY A 9 -5.98 -8.50 -3.16
CA GLY A 9 -6.71 -9.69 -3.59
C GLY A 9 -8.12 -9.75 -3.02
N ILE A 10 -8.93 -10.67 -3.53
CA ILE A 10 -10.27 -10.95 -3.02
C ILE A 10 -10.16 -11.48 -1.57
N GLY A 11 -10.73 -10.73 -0.63
CA GLY A 11 -10.80 -11.15 0.78
C GLY A 11 -9.48 -11.24 1.51
N THR A 12 -8.45 -10.49 1.08
CA THR A 12 -7.10 -10.52 1.67
C THR A 12 -6.72 -9.22 2.40
N GLY A 13 -7.63 -8.27 2.48
CA GLY A 13 -7.34 -6.89 2.81
C GLY A 13 -6.86 -6.11 1.58
N MET A 14 -6.71 -4.80 1.74
CA MET A 14 -6.36 -3.90 0.64
C MET A 14 -5.79 -2.56 1.16
N TYR A 15 -5.26 -1.78 0.26
CA TYR A 15 -5.10 -0.33 0.39
C TYR A 15 -5.71 0.36 -0.83
N CYS A 16 -5.96 1.66 -0.75
CA CYS A 16 -6.53 2.40 -1.87
C CYS A 16 -5.51 3.29 -2.57
N LEU A 17 -5.56 3.28 -3.90
CA LEU A 17 -5.00 4.32 -4.74
C LEU A 17 -6.10 5.36 -5.00
N GLU A 18 -5.92 6.57 -4.50
CA GLU A 18 -6.89 7.64 -4.70
C GLU A 18 -6.75 8.32 -6.07
N GLY A 19 -7.77 9.07 -6.45
CA GLY A 19 -7.77 9.81 -7.69
C GLY A 19 -6.63 10.82 -7.86
N THR A 20 -5.98 11.20 -6.78
CA THR A 20 -4.79 12.07 -6.78
C THR A 20 -3.47 11.30 -6.82
N GLY A 21 -3.47 9.98 -6.78
CA GLY A 21 -2.27 9.16 -6.63
C GLY A 21 -1.87 8.88 -5.18
N TYR A 22 -2.61 9.42 -4.22
CA TYR A 22 -2.37 9.22 -2.79
C TYR A 22 -2.69 7.78 -2.36
N ILE A 23 -1.93 7.22 -1.43
CA ILE A 23 -2.19 5.91 -0.84
C ILE A 23 -2.90 6.08 0.50
N SER A 24 -4.06 5.43 0.63
CA SER A 24 -4.93 5.56 1.81
C SER A 24 -5.66 4.27 2.15
N HIS A 25 -6.52 4.32 3.17
CA HIS A 25 -7.42 3.23 3.57
C HIS A 25 -6.67 1.90 3.77
N MET A 26 -5.53 1.93 4.47
CA MET A 26 -4.68 0.75 4.71
C MET A 26 -5.41 -0.28 5.58
N SER A 27 -6.05 -1.23 4.95
CA SER A 27 -6.96 -2.20 5.55
C SER A 27 -6.46 -3.64 5.42
N VAL A 28 -5.23 -3.89 5.84
CA VAL A 28 -4.59 -5.22 5.73
C VAL A 28 -4.85 -6.15 6.92
N TRP A 29 -5.45 -5.63 8.01
CA TRP A 29 -5.75 -6.40 9.23
C TRP A 29 -7.17 -7.01 9.24
N HIS A 30 -7.73 -7.31 8.07
CA HIS A 30 -9.05 -7.93 7.91
C HIS A 30 -10.21 -7.12 8.52
N ARG A 31 -10.05 -5.81 8.59
CA ARG A 31 -11.07 -4.86 9.03
C ARG A 31 -10.96 -3.56 8.24
N PRO A 32 -12.07 -2.84 8.06
CA PRO A 32 -12.06 -1.54 7.39
C PRO A 32 -11.28 -0.50 8.22
N GLU A 33 -10.30 0.14 7.59
CA GLU A 33 -9.51 1.24 8.15
C GLU A 33 -9.63 2.47 7.26
N VAL A 34 -10.85 3.06 7.24
CA VAL A 34 -11.26 4.08 6.27
C VAL A 34 -10.41 5.34 6.31
N PHE A 35 -9.85 5.68 7.47
CA PHE A 35 -9.04 6.88 7.65
C PHE A 35 -7.58 6.59 7.99
N HIS A 36 -7.17 5.35 7.87
CA HIS A 36 -5.79 4.97 8.13
C HIS A 36 -4.90 5.35 6.95
N GLU A 37 -3.96 6.24 7.22
CA GLU A 37 -3.01 6.74 6.22
C GLU A 37 -1.62 6.17 6.51
N PRO A 38 -1.12 5.31 5.61
CA PRO A 38 0.13 4.59 5.86
C PRO A 38 1.38 5.46 5.74
N GLY A 39 1.26 6.70 5.24
CA GLY A 39 2.41 7.54 4.95
C GLY A 39 3.32 6.92 3.89
N MET A 40 2.72 6.25 2.90
CA MET A 40 3.39 5.69 1.72
C MET A 40 3.30 6.69 0.57
N PHE A 41 4.43 6.99 -0.09
CA PHE A 41 4.45 7.88 -1.25
C PHE A 41 5.67 7.65 -2.13
N ALA A 42 5.54 7.99 -3.40
CA ALA A 42 6.66 8.08 -4.33
C ALA A 42 7.07 9.53 -4.54
N ALA A 43 8.36 9.78 -4.76
CA ALA A 43 8.88 11.09 -5.12
C ALA A 43 9.87 10.99 -6.28
N LEU A 44 10.00 12.09 -7.02
CA LEU A 44 10.97 12.25 -8.08
C LEU A 44 11.80 13.50 -7.81
N TYR A 45 13.11 13.36 -7.88
CA TYR A 45 14.06 14.46 -7.93
C TYR A 45 14.68 14.53 -9.32
N VAL A 46 14.71 15.72 -9.92
CA VAL A 46 15.36 15.99 -11.21
C VAL A 46 16.57 16.88 -10.98
N LYS A 47 17.77 16.39 -11.26
CA LYS A 47 19.02 17.09 -11.05
C LYS A 47 19.13 18.34 -11.92
N GLY A 48 19.59 19.45 -11.32
CA GLY A 48 19.79 20.71 -12.03
C GLY A 48 18.51 21.54 -12.26
N VAL A 49 17.34 21.04 -11.84
CA VAL A 49 16.08 21.77 -11.90
C VAL A 49 15.81 22.45 -10.56
N CYS A 50 15.53 23.76 -10.59
CA CYS A 50 15.12 24.49 -9.40
C CYS A 50 13.80 23.91 -8.86
N ASN A 51 13.75 23.59 -7.54
CA ASN A 51 12.62 22.88 -6.93
C ASN A 51 12.30 21.56 -7.65
N GLY A 52 13.32 20.85 -8.10
CA GLY A 52 13.21 19.63 -8.90
C GLY A 52 12.67 18.40 -8.16
N ALA A 53 12.35 18.52 -6.87
CA ALA A 53 11.76 17.45 -6.08
C ALA A 53 10.25 17.61 -5.94
N LYS A 54 9.50 16.57 -6.29
CA LYS A 54 8.04 16.52 -6.10
C LYS A 54 7.59 15.11 -5.68
N VAL A 55 6.58 15.06 -4.83
CA VAL A 55 5.80 13.83 -4.63
C VAL A 55 5.02 13.54 -5.90
N LEU A 56 5.00 12.27 -6.32
CA LEU A 56 4.25 11.83 -7.52
C LEU A 56 2.77 11.68 -7.21
N GLU A 57 2.18 12.78 -6.77
CA GLU A 57 0.77 12.92 -6.43
C GLU A 57 0.24 14.26 -6.93
N GLY A 58 -1.07 14.32 -7.15
CA GLY A 58 -1.80 15.55 -7.46
C GLY A 58 -2.10 16.37 -6.22
N PRO A 59 -2.93 17.42 -6.37
CA PRO A 59 -3.26 18.34 -5.29
C PRO A 59 -4.00 17.64 -4.16
N VAL A 60 -3.70 18.06 -2.93
CA VAL A 60 -4.39 17.55 -1.74
C VAL A 60 -5.85 17.95 -1.78
N SER A 61 -6.74 17.00 -1.61
CA SER A 61 -8.20 17.24 -1.57
C SER A 61 -8.58 18.13 -0.38
N ASP A 62 -9.54 19.05 -0.57
CA ASP A 62 -9.93 20.01 0.48
C ASP A 62 -10.46 19.34 1.75
N TRP A 63 -11.17 18.21 1.62
CA TRP A 63 -11.65 17.46 2.77
C TRP A 63 -10.52 16.89 3.64
N ARG A 64 -9.32 16.64 3.07
CA ARG A 64 -8.14 16.26 3.84
C ARG A 64 -7.50 17.45 4.54
N LYS A 65 -7.55 18.63 3.96
CA LYS A 65 -6.99 19.84 4.55
C LYS A 65 -7.76 20.30 5.80
N PHE A 66 -9.08 20.13 5.78
CA PHE A 66 -9.98 20.77 6.75
C PHE A 66 -10.85 19.77 7.53
N GLY A 67 -10.92 18.51 7.16
CA GLY A 67 -11.90 17.54 7.67
C GLY A 67 -11.37 16.53 8.69
N MET A 68 -10.08 16.53 9.00
CA MET A 68 -9.48 15.49 9.85
C MET A 68 -8.99 16.09 11.18
N PRO A 69 -9.32 15.48 12.34
CA PRO A 69 -9.07 16.05 13.66
C PRO A 69 -7.62 16.33 14.02
N ASN A 70 -6.64 15.77 13.33
CA ASN A 70 -5.21 15.84 13.71
C ASN A 70 -4.30 16.45 12.63
N TYR A 71 -4.84 17.01 11.56
CA TYR A 71 -4.05 17.65 10.53
C TYR A 71 -3.72 19.10 10.89
N GLY A 72 -2.42 19.41 10.88
CA GLY A 72 -1.93 20.75 11.10
C GLY A 72 -1.77 21.17 12.55
N THR A 73 -2.05 20.33 13.53
CA THR A 73 -1.85 20.65 14.94
C THR A 73 -0.73 19.81 15.55
N GLY A 74 0.30 20.49 16.06
CA GLY A 74 1.16 19.95 17.10
C GLY A 74 2.31 19.07 16.72
N GLY A 75 2.85 19.16 15.52
CA GLY A 75 4.24 18.76 15.22
C GLY A 75 4.68 17.32 15.54
N SER A 76 3.81 16.47 16.03
CA SER A 76 4.23 15.17 16.53
C SER A 76 4.41 14.09 15.46
N MET A 77 3.87 14.29 14.26
CA MET A 77 4.12 13.41 13.11
C MET A 77 3.88 14.20 11.82
N GLY A 78 4.95 14.68 11.20
CA GLY A 78 4.91 15.43 9.94
C GLY A 78 3.96 14.78 8.92
N SER A 79 3.11 15.59 8.30
CA SER A 79 2.18 15.13 7.28
C SER A 79 2.80 15.26 5.90
N ILE A 80 2.66 14.24 5.06
CA ILE A 80 3.06 14.31 3.65
C ILE A 80 2.24 15.33 2.85
N LEU A 81 1.13 15.84 3.41
CA LEU A 81 0.21 16.75 2.71
C LEU A 81 0.83 18.11 2.38
N GLY A 82 1.83 18.57 3.14
CA GLY A 82 2.56 19.82 2.90
C GLY A 82 3.66 19.73 1.85
N LEU A 83 4.00 18.54 1.36
CA LEU A 83 5.09 18.34 0.40
C LEU A 83 4.72 18.84 -1.00
N PRO A 84 5.68 19.33 -1.81
CA PRO A 84 5.45 19.78 -3.19
C PRO A 84 4.87 18.68 -4.07
N ARG A 85 3.83 19.03 -4.83
CA ARG A 85 3.05 18.11 -5.70
C ARG A 85 2.84 18.69 -7.08
N PHE A 86 2.16 17.93 -7.92
CA PHE A 86 1.64 18.37 -9.20
C PHE A 86 0.28 19.09 -9.03
N ASP A 87 0.03 20.08 -9.87
CA ASP A 87 -1.16 20.95 -9.73
C ASP A 87 -2.44 20.29 -10.25
N THR A 88 -2.32 19.36 -11.19
CA THR A 88 -3.47 18.68 -11.82
C THR A 88 -3.19 17.22 -12.03
N VAL A 89 -4.24 16.42 -11.94
CA VAL A 89 -4.23 14.98 -12.27
C VAL A 89 -5.58 14.56 -12.81
N GLU A 90 -5.57 13.53 -13.64
CA GLU A 90 -6.76 12.83 -14.11
C GLU A 90 -6.71 11.38 -13.63
N PHE A 91 -7.85 10.81 -13.37
CA PHE A 91 -7.98 9.43 -12.91
C PHE A 91 -8.89 8.63 -13.82
N GLU A 92 -8.43 7.46 -14.22
CA GLU A 92 -9.19 6.50 -15.01
C GLU A 92 -9.20 5.14 -14.29
N ALA A 93 -10.38 4.59 -14.02
CA ALA A 93 -10.53 3.23 -13.50
C ALA A 93 -10.97 2.28 -14.61
N ARG A 94 -10.22 1.21 -14.79
CA ARG A 94 -10.59 0.06 -15.62
C ARG A 94 -10.32 -1.22 -14.83
N PHE A 95 -11.25 -1.58 -13.96
CA PHE A 95 -11.06 -2.68 -13.00
C PHE A 95 -10.41 -3.92 -13.65
N PRO A 96 -9.38 -4.50 -13.06
CA PRO A 96 -8.76 -4.19 -11.77
C PRO A 96 -7.55 -3.23 -11.86
N PHE A 97 -7.51 -2.38 -12.85
CA PHE A 97 -6.49 -1.34 -13.03
C PHE A 97 -7.03 0.04 -12.70
N ALA A 98 -6.18 0.86 -12.09
CA ALA A 98 -6.40 2.29 -11.87
C ALA A 98 -5.22 3.09 -12.41
N LYS A 99 -5.49 4.08 -13.24
CA LYS A 99 -4.49 4.95 -13.85
C LYS A 99 -4.65 6.38 -13.36
N VAL A 100 -3.55 6.98 -12.94
CA VAL A 100 -3.46 8.42 -12.65
C VAL A 100 -2.57 9.07 -13.71
N SER A 101 -2.97 10.20 -14.25
CA SER A 101 -2.29 10.86 -15.38
C SER A 101 -0.84 11.28 -15.12
N LEU A 102 -0.40 11.29 -13.86
CA LEU A 102 1.02 11.36 -13.46
C LEU A 102 1.82 10.10 -13.85
N THR A 103 1.25 9.26 -14.73
CA THR A 103 1.85 8.00 -15.17
C THR A 103 1.92 6.90 -14.10
N ILE A 104 1.01 6.92 -13.14
CA ILE A 104 0.86 5.85 -12.15
C ILE A 104 -0.19 4.86 -12.63
N LEU A 105 0.14 3.57 -12.64
CA LEU A 105 -0.80 2.49 -12.88
C LEU A 105 -0.82 1.58 -11.66
N GLY A 106 -1.94 1.58 -10.92
CA GLY A 106 -2.18 0.68 -9.81
C GLY A 106 -2.95 -0.56 -10.27
N TRP A 107 -2.61 -1.74 -9.77
CA TRP A 107 -3.30 -2.98 -10.08
C TRP A 107 -3.06 -4.08 -9.06
N SER A 108 -3.92 -5.08 -9.06
CA SER A 108 -3.71 -6.35 -8.36
C SER A 108 -4.39 -7.47 -9.15
N PRO A 109 -3.97 -8.74 -9.03
CA PRO A 109 -4.53 -9.84 -9.79
C PRO A 109 -6.04 -9.96 -9.65
N PHE A 110 -6.72 -10.17 -10.78
CA PHE A 110 -8.12 -10.55 -10.86
C PHE A 110 -8.35 -11.41 -12.09
N ILE A 111 -8.64 -12.68 -11.87
CA ILE A 111 -8.72 -13.71 -12.92
C ILE A 111 -10.02 -14.48 -12.70
N PRO A 112 -11.09 -14.18 -13.46
CA PRO A 112 -12.35 -14.92 -13.36
C PRO A 112 -12.12 -16.42 -13.55
N GLY A 113 -12.70 -17.22 -12.64
CA GLY A 113 -12.51 -18.67 -12.63
C GLY A 113 -11.27 -19.16 -11.88
N ASP A 114 -10.39 -18.25 -11.44
CA ASP A 114 -9.22 -18.54 -10.62
C ASP A 114 -9.25 -17.72 -9.31
N PRO A 115 -10.03 -18.17 -8.32
CA PRO A 115 -10.16 -17.46 -7.05
C PRO A 115 -8.88 -17.43 -6.26
N ASP A 116 -7.99 -18.40 -6.43
CA ASP A 116 -6.75 -18.51 -5.68
C ASP A 116 -5.75 -17.43 -6.09
N ASN A 117 -5.52 -17.26 -7.37
CA ASN A 117 -4.67 -16.20 -7.87
C ASN A 117 -5.31 -14.80 -7.72
N SER A 118 -6.64 -14.73 -7.72
CA SER A 118 -7.36 -13.48 -7.45
C SER A 118 -7.37 -13.11 -5.95
N SER A 119 -7.02 -14.02 -5.06
CA SER A 119 -6.95 -13.81 -3.60
C SER A 119 -5.51 -13.73 -3.08
N LEU A 120 -4.55 -13.36 -3.92
CA LEU A 120 -3.19 -13.11 -3.45
C LEU A 120 -3.12 -11.77 -2.71
N PRO A 121 -2.48 -11.71 -1.53
CA PRO A 121 -2.31 -10.47 -0.77
C PRO A 121 -1.16 -9.63 -1.38
N VAL A 122 -1.38 -9.14 -2.60
CA VAL A 122 -0.36 -8.41 -3.38
C VAL A 122 -0.96 -7.23 -4.14
N GLY A 123 -0.12 -6.27 -4.48
CA GLY A 123 -0.44 -5.15 -5.34
C GLY A 123 0.77 -4.68 -6.15
N GLY A 124 0.52 -3.96 -7.22
CA GLY A 124 1.54 -3.32 -8.04
C GLY A 124 1.22 -1.87 -8.32
N LEU A 125 2.22 -1.02 -8.25
CA LEU A 125 2.19 0.39 -8.65
C LEU A 125 3.30 0.61 -9.67
N GLU A 126 2.96 1.02 -10.87
CA GLU A 126 3.89 1.25 -11.95
C GLU A 126 4.00 2.75 -12.22
N TYR A 127 5.21 3.28 -12.13
CA TYR A 127 5.51 4.68 -12.35
C TYR A 127 6.28 4.82 -13.68
N SER A 128 5.67 5.43 -14.68
CA SER A 128 6.30 5.66 -15.97
C SER A 128 6.86 7.07 -16.02
N LEU A 129 8.16 7.20 -16.20
CA LEU A 129 8.89 8.45 -16.34
C LEU A 129 9.26 8.65 -17.81
N GLU A 130 9.01 9.85 -18.35
CA GLU A 130 9.34 10.20 -19.74
C GLU A 130 10.12 11.51 -19.77
N ASN A 131 11.26 11.51 -20.44
CA ASN A 131 12.03 12.72 -20.68
C ASN A 131 11.53 13.43 -21.94
N THR A 132 10.74 14.47 -21.77
CA THR A 132 10.22 15.29 -22.86
C THR A 132 11.16 16.43 -23.28
N SER A 133 12.31 16.59 -22.61
CA SER A 133 13.32 17.60 -22.93
C SER A 133 14.26 17.14 -24.04
N LYS A 134 15.13 18.06 -24.51
CA LYS A 134 16.15 17.77 -25.53
C LYS A 134 17.49 17.36 -24.92
N GLU A 135 17.59 17.34 -23.60
CA GLU A 135 18.82 17.03 -22.87
C GLU A 135 18.66 15.76 -22.04
N VAL A 136 19.77 15.11 -21.75
CA VAL A 136 19.78 13.95 -20.84
C VAL A 136 19.37 14.40 -19.44
N GLN A 137 18.44 13.70 -18.83
CA GLN A 137 17.99 13.98 -17.48
C GLN A 137 18.51 12.92 -16.50
N GLU A 138 19.24 13.37 -15.48
CA GLU A 138 19.59 12.55 -14.33
C GLU A 138 18.53 12.76 -13.24
N THR A 139 17.88 11.68 -12.83
CA THR A 139 16.79 11.73 -11.85
C THR A 139 16.99 10.69 -10.77
N ILE A 140 16.32 10.89 -9.64
CA ILE A 140 16.19 9.89 -8.57
C ILE A 140 14.71 9.67 -8.33
N PHE A 141 14.24 8.50 -8.68
CA PHE A 141 12.94 8.03 -8.20
C PHE A 141 13.12 7.49 -6.78
N SER A 142 12.18 7.75 -5.90
CA SER A 142 12.22 7.18 -4.55
C SER A 142 10.83 6.76 -4.07
N TYR A 143 10.79 5.72 -3.24
CA TYR A 143 9.58 5.25 -2.62
C TYR A 143 9.77 5.13 -1.11
N HIS A 144 8.81 5.63 -0.36
CA HIS A 144 8.90 5.84 1.07
C HIS A 144 7.69 5.24 1.76
N ALA A 145 7.88 4.69 2.95
CA ALA A 145 6.81 4.22 3.81
C ALA A 145 7.15 4.43 5.28
N ARG A 146 6.19 4.97 6.05
CA ARG A 146 6.26 4.86 7.51
C ARG A 146 6.09 3.41 7.92
N ASN A 147 6.56 3.05 9.11
CA ASN A 147 6.20 1.76 9.67
C ASN A 147 4.77 1.79 10.23
N PHE A 148 3.79 1.76 9.33
CA PHE A 148 2.37 1.81 9.68
C PHE A 148 1.87 0.53 10.37
N LEU A 149 2.68 -0.54 10.39
CA LEU A 149 2.38 -1.74 11.16
C LEU A 149 2.67 -1.59 12.66
N SER A 150 3.44 -0.55 13.04
CA SER A 150 3.80 -0.34 14.45
C SER A 150 2.59 0.02 15.29
N TRP A 151 2.33 -0.79 16.32
CA TRP A 151 1.30 -0.54 17.34
C TRP A 151 1.85 0.14 18.59
N GLY A 152 3.09 0.64 18.54
CA GLY A 152 3.72 1.33 19.68
C GLY A 152 4.11 0.42 20.85
N LYS A 153 4.06 -0.90 20.67
CA LYS A 153 4.39 -1.90 21.71
C LYS A 153 5.86 -2.33 21.70
N GLY A 154 6.69 -1.74 20.85
CA GLY A 154 8.11 -2.07 20.73
C GLY A 154 8.40 -3.45 20.14
N LEU A 155 7.44 -4.00 19.39
CA LEU A 155 7.52 -5.29 18.68
C LEU A 155 7.60 -5.12 17.17
N ASP A 156 7.78 -3.88 16.73
CA ASP A 156 7.88 -3.49 15.34
C ASP A 156 9.33 -3.46 14.87
N ALA A 157 9.54 -3.82 13.61
CA ALA A 157 10.83 -3.78 12.95
C ALA A 157 10.70 -3.44 11.47
N ILE A 158 11.80 -3.04 10.85
CA ILE A 158 11.95 -3.02 9.39
C ILE A 158 13.03 -4.02 9.02
N LYS A 159 12.61 -5.09 8.33
CA LYS A 159 13.50 -6.19 7.93
C LYS A 159 14.09 -5.92 6.55
N THR A 160 15.32 -6.40 6.36
CA THR A 160 15.97 -6.37 5.06
C THR A 160 15.43 -7.44 4.12
N MET A 161 15.38 -7.12 2.83
CA MET A 161 15.10 -8.08 1.76
C MET A 161 15.82 -7.65 0.47
N PRO A 162 16.04 -8.55 -0.49
CA PRO A 162 16.51 -8.16 -1.82
C PRO A 162 15.56 -7.17 -2.49
N HIS A 163 16.09 -6.10 -3.06
CA HIS A 163 15.35 -5.07 -3.82
C HIS A 163 14.21 -4.38 -3.07
N GLY A 164 14.23 -4.36 -1.71
CA GLY A 164 13.15 -3.75 -0.94
C GLY A 164 13.33 -3.83 0.57
N PHE A 165 12.24 -3.66 1.28
CA PHE A 165 12.17 -3.76 2.72
C PHE A 165 10.82 -4.31 3.18
N ILE A 166 10.79 -4.88 4.38
CA ILE A 166 9.57 -5.41 4.99
C ILE A 166 9.29 -4.64 6.27
N LEU A 167 8.15 -3.96 6.32
CA LEU A 167 7.57 -3.47 7.56
C LEU A 167 7.02 -4.66 8.32
N SER A 168 7.32 -4.78 9.61
CA SER A 168 7.00 -5.96 10.39
C SER A 168 6.50 -5.57 11.77
N GLN A 169 5.55 -6.35 12.27
CA GLN A 169 5.07 -6.30 13.64
C GLN A 169 4.87 -7.73 14.13
N SER A 170 5.44 -8.05 15.28
CA SER A 170 5.18 -9.34 15.92
C SER A 170 3.89 -9.30 16.72
N GLY A 171 3.15 -10.41 16.72
CA GLY A 171 2.06 -10.63 17.65
C GLY A 171 2.55 -11.04 19.03
N THR A 172 1.64 -11.05 20.01
CA THR A 172 1.85 -11.62 21.35
C THR A 172 0.93 -12.82 21.54
N GLU A 173 1.11 -13.56 22.62
CA GLU A 173 0.18 -14.66 22.97
C GLU A 173 -1.25 -14.16 23.20
N THR A 174 -1.39 -12.97 23.76
CA THR A 174 -2.69 -12.35 24.03
C THR A 174 -3.26 -11.56 22.84
N GLU A 175 -2.41 -11.13 21.92
CA GLU A 175 -2.79 -10.32 20.76
C GLU A 175 -2.12 -10.86 19.47
N PRO A 176 -2.42 -12.10 19.09
CA PRO A 176 -1.81 -12.71 17.90
C PRO A 176 -2.20 -12.00 16.59
N HIS A 177 -3.33 -11.30 16.60
CA HIS A 177 -3.84 -10.53 15.45
C HIS A 177 -2.99 -9.30 15.09
N LEU A 178 -2.10 -8.85 15.99
CA LEU A 178 -1.16 -7.77 15.68
C LEU A 178 -0.01 -8.23 14.78
N GLN A 179 0.19 -9.54 14.63
CA GLN A 179 1.22 -10.06 13.73
C GLN A 179 0.94 -9.65 12.28
N GLY A 180 1.93 -9.06 11.64
CA GLY A 180 1.86 -8.70 10.23
C GLY A 180 3.22 -8.36 9.65
N ASP A 181 3.40 -8.72 8.39
CA ASP A 181 4.51 -8.31 7.54
C ASP A 181 3.94 -7.65 6.28
N PHE A 182 4.51 -6.51 5.88
CA PHE A 182 4.17 -5.81 4.64
C PHE A 182 5.45 -5.47 3.89
N ALA A 183 5.67 -6.12 2.77
CA ALA A 183 6.83 -5.93 1.92
C ALA A 183 6.57 -4.86 0.86
N ILE A 184 7.58 -4.03 0.60
CA ILE A 184 7.63 -3.05 -0.49
C ILE A 184 8.93 -3.29 -1.24
N PHE A 185 8.84 -3.63 -2.52
CA PHE A 185 10.00 -4.02 -3.32
C PHE A 185 9.86 -3.63 -4.79
N THR A 186 10.94 -3.74 -5.55
CA THR A 186 11.00 -3.30 -6.96
C THR A 186 11.72 -4.32 -7.82
N ASP A 187 11.56 -4.21 -9.15
CA ASP A 187 12.30 -4.97 -10.16
C ASP A 187 13.62 -4.30 -10.59
N GLN A 188 14.00 -3.21 -9.93
CA GLN A 188 15.21 -2.47 -10.27
C GLN A 188 16.44 -3.03 -9.54
N ASP A 189 17.55 -3.24 -10.27
CA ASP A 189 18.79 -3.75 -9.71
C ASP A 189 19.65 -2.64 -9.06
N SER A 190 19.65 -1.45 -9.66
CA SER A 190 20.43 -0.32 -9.14
C SER A 190 19.58 0.50 -8.17
N LEU A 191 19.69 0.20 -6.87
CA LEU A 191 18.96 0.93 -5.84
C LEU A 191 19.78 1.08 -4.56
N LYS A 192 19.40 2.06 -3.75
CA LYS A 192 19.87 2.25 -2.38
C LYS A 192 18.70 2.22 -1.42
N ILE A 193 18.88 1.57 -0.27
CA ILE A 193 17.81 1.43 0.72
C ILE A 193 18.24 2.04 2.04
N ASN A 194 17.37 2.86 2.60
CA ASN A 194 17.43 3.37 3.95
C ASN A 194 16.42 2.58 4.80
N TYR A 195 16.89 1.70 5.66
CA TYR A 195 16.02 0.86 6.51
C TYR A 195 15.61 1.55 7.81
N CYS A 196 16.12 2.73 8.09
CA CYS A 196 15.76 3.45 9.31
C CYS A 196 15.81 4.95 9.09
N TRP A 197 14.63 5.58 9.07
CA TRP A 197 14.54 7.04 9.06
C TRP A 197 15.10 7.63 10.35
N PHE A 198 15.34 8.96 10.33
CA PHE A 198 15.83 9.70 11.48
C PHE A 198 14.98 9.47 12.74
N ARG A 199 15.65 9.31 13.89
CA ARG A 199 15.04 9.00 15.20
C ARG A 199 15.31 10.07 16.26
N GLY A 200 15.68 11.27 15.87
CA GLY A 200 15.94 12.37 16.80
C GLY A 200 14.66 12.99 17.35
N GLY A 201 14.77 13.68 18.49
CA GLY A 201 13.64 14.26 19.20
C GLY A 201 13.22 15.67 18.77
N TRP A 202 14.04 16.39 18.00
CA TRP A 202 13.78 17.79 17.62
C TRP A 202 13.18 17.96 16.22
N PHE A 203 13.39 17.00 15.33
CA PHE A 203 12.86 17.03 13.97
C PHE A 203 12.07 15.76 13.73
N ASP A 204 10.96 15.87 13.00
CA ASP A 204 10.24 14.67 12.58
C ASP A 204 11.02 13.96 11.46
N SER A 205 10.84 12.63 11.43
CA SER A 205 11.55 11.77 10.49
C SER A 205 11.23 12.09 9.03
N LEU A 206 10.00 12.55 8.74
CA LEU A 206 9.55 12.86 7.38
C LEU A 206 10.23 14.12 6.85
N THR A 207 10.39 15.17 7.67
CA THR A 207 11.15 16.37 7.29
C THR A 207 12.58 16.01 6.90
N MET A 208 13.22 15.11 7.65
CA MET A 208 14.59 14.68 7.33
C MET A 208 14.65 13.86 6.03
N VAL A 209 13.65 13.03 5.78
CA VAL A 209 13.51 12.31 4.49
C VAL A 209 13.33 13.29 3.34
N TRP A 210 12.45 14.28 3.51
CA TRP A 210 12.18 15.24 2.46
C TRP A 210 13.41 16.12 2.14
N ASN A 211 14.13 16.59 3.15
CA ASN A 211 15.37 17.33 2.96
C ASN A 211 16.40 16.53 2.15
N ALA A 212 16.49 15.21 2.37
CA ALA A 212 17.38 14.37 1.58
C ALA A 212 16.93 14.26 0.12
N ILE A 213 15.62 14.15 -0.13
CA ILE A 213 15.05 14.10 -1.49
C ILE A 213 15.33 15.41 -2.23
N GLU A 214 15.05 16.56 -1.61
CA GLU A 214 15.29 17.89 -2.21
C GLU A 214 16.77 18.13 -2.52
N ALA A 215 17.67 17.59 -1.69
CA ALA A 215 19.10 17.67 -1.90
C ALA A 215 19.63 16.64 -2.93
N GLY A 216 18.78 15.80 -3.50
CA GLY A 216 19.20 14.72 -4.40
C GLY A 216 20.09 13.68 -3.75
N LEU A 217 19.93 13.45 -2.45
CA LEU A 217 20.69 12.48 -1.68
C LEU A 217 19.96 11.14 -1.62
N MET A 218 20.73 10.07 -1.53
CA MET A 218 20.24 8.69 -1.36
C MET A 218 20.86 8.11 -0.08
N PRO A 219 20.36 8.49 1.12
CA PRO A 219 20.90 7.98 2.37
C PRO A 219 20.71 6.48 2.49
N GLN A 220 21.65 5.82 3.14
CA GLN A 220 21.63 4.40 3.45
C GLN A 220 21.87 4.23 4.95
N CYS A 221 20.85 3.75 5.67
CA CYS A 221 20.96 3.38 7.06
C CYS A 221 20.66 1.88 7.19
N PRO A 222 21.43 1.15 8.00
CA PRO A 222 21.16 -0.27 8.24
C PRO A 222 19.84 -0.49 8.97
N ALA A 223 19.29 -1.68 8.86
CA ALA A 223 18.15 -2.10 9.66
C ALA A 223 18.54 -2.15 11.14
N ILE A 224 17.59 -1.81 12.00
CA ILE A 224 17.71 -1.88 13.45
C ILE A 224 16.70 -2.87 14.01
N GLU A 225 16.95 -3.40 15.20
CA GLU A 225 16.10 -4.45 15.77
C GLU A 225 14.64 -4.03 15.96
N LYS A 226 14.40 -2.76 16.35
CA LYS A 226 13.05 -2.24 16.63
C LYS A 226 12.97 -0.72 16.58
N GLY A 227 11.75 -0.22 16.40
CA GLY A 227 11.43 1.20 16.50
C GLY A 227 11.96 2.04 15.34
N ALA A 228 12.14 1.48 14.15
CA ALA A 228 12.44 2.24 12.95
C ALA A 228 11.17 2.98 12.48
N PRO A 229 11.19 4.33 12.33
CA PRO A 229 10.00 5.11 11.99
C PRO A 229 9.48 4.85 10.59
N GLY A 230 10.34 4.44 9.67
CA GLY A 230 10.04 4.18 8.27
C GLY A 230 11.28 3.80 7.49
N ALA A 231 11.08 3.43 6.23
CA ALA A 231 12.14 3.09 5.28
C ALA A 231 11.92 3.76 3.92
N SER A 232 13.00 3.84 3.15
CA SER A 232 13.00 4.43 1.81
C SER A 232 13.85 3.62 0.87
N MET A 233 13.42 3.51 -0.40
CA MET A 233 14.26 3.05 -1.48
C MET A 233 14.48 4.18 -2.49
N PHE A 234 15.67 4.25 -3.07
CA PHE A 234 16.07 5.25 -4.04
C PHE A 234 16.61 4.56 -5.28
N VAL A 235 16.07 4.88 -6.45
CA VAL A 235 16.44 4.33 -7.76
C VAL A 235 16.98 5.48 -8.61
N PRO A 236 18.29 5.55 -8.86
CA PRO A 236 18.84 6.52 -9.80
C PRO A 236 18.44 6.14 -11.23
N VAL A 237 17.93 7.11 -11.98
CA VAL A 237 17.43 6.90 -13.34
C VAL A 237 18.00 7.98 -14.25
N THR A 238 18.71 7.57 -15.29
CA THR A 238 19.08 8.45 -16.38
C THR A 238 18.15 8.24 -17.56
N LEU A 239 17.59 9.32 -18.10
CA LEU A 239 16.66 9.31 -19.21
C LEU A 239 17.26 10.12 -20.39
N MET A 240 17.44 9.46 -21.52
CA MET A 240 17.80 10.12 -22.78
C MET A 240 16.61 10.96 -23.30
N PRO A 241 16.81 11.96 -24.16
CA PRO A 241 15.71 12.68 -24.81
C PRO A 241 14.70 11.75 -25.47
N GLY A 242 13.42 11.89 -25.11
CA GLY A 242 12.34 11.04 -25.60
C GLY A 242 12.28 9.65 -24.96
N GLU A 243 13.20 9.30 -24.09
CA GLU A 243 13.20 7.98 -23.42
C GLU A 243 12.11 7.90 -22.37
N LYS A 244 11.46 6.72 -22.32
CA LYS A 244 10.46 6.37 -21.32
C LYS A 244 10.92 5.13 -20.55
N LYS A 245 10.89 5.21 -19.21
CA LYS A 245 11.17 4.09 -18.30
C LYS A 245 10.03 3.89 -17.32
N THR A 246 9.73 2.64 -17.01
CA THR A 246 8.75 2.28 -15.97
C THR A 246 9.46 1.64 -14.80
N ILE A 247 9.24 2.20 -13.62
CA ILE A 247 9.68 1.66 -12.34
C ILE A 247 8.47 1.01 -11.69
N ARG A 248 8.60 -0.25 -11.29
CA ARG A 248 7.54 -1.00 -10.65
C ARG A 248 7.82 -1.13 -9.17
N ILE A 249 6.85 -0.74 -8.38
CA ILE A 249 6.81 -0.97 -6.94
C ILE A 249 5.77 -2.05 -6.70
N TYR A 250 6.19 -3.13 -6.08
CA TYR A 250 5.32 -4.23 -5.68
C TYR A 250 5.09 -4.18 -4.18
N THR A 251 3.93 -4.60 -3.78
CA THR A 251 3.57 -4.79 -2.38
C THR A 251 3.08 -6.21 -2.18
N ALA A 252 3.45 -6.80 -1.05
CA ALA A 252 2.93 -8.09 -0.61
C ALA A 252 2.77 -8.06 0.91
N TRP A 253 1.75 -8.73 1.43
CA TRP A 253 1.57 -8.76 2.88
C TRP A 253 1.17 -10.14 3.38
N TYR A 254 1.44 -10.36 4.66
CA TYR A 254 1.08 -11.56 5.38
C TYR A 254 0.62 -11.20 6.79
N VAL A 255 -0.70 -11.24 7.00
CA VAL A 255 -1.37 -10.97 8.28
C VAL A 255 -2.20 -12.20 8.62
N PRO A 256 -1.60 -13.23 9.27
CA PRO A 256 -2.18 -14.58 9.35
C PRO A 256 -3.34 -14.71 10.34
N ASN A 257 -3.51 -13.73 11.21
CA ASN A 257 -4.51 -13.78 12.28
C ASN A 257 -5.52 -12.65 12.15
N SER A 258 -6.76 -12.88 12.58
CA SER A 258 -7.80 -11.86 12.63
C SER A 258 -8.47 -11.81 14.00
N THR A 259 -9.25 -10.76 14.25
CA THR A 259 -10.13 -10.63 15.42
C THR A 259 -11.53 -11.15 15.13
N LEU A 260 -11.82 -11.57 13.90
CA LEU A 260 -13.12 -12.11 13.52
C LEU A 260 -13.28 -13.51 14.12
N ARG A 261 -14.38 -13.73 14.81
CA ARG A 261 -14.63 -14.97 15.56
C ARG A 261 -15.59 -15.91 14.82
N LEU A 262 -15.36 -17.21 15.05
CA LEU A 262 -16.28 -18.29 14.70
C LEU A 262 -17.28 -18.46 15.83
N GLY A 263 -18.55 -18.43 15.54
CA GLY A 263 -19.60 -18.72 16.51
C GLY A 263 -20.77 -17.72 16.45
N GLU A 264 -21.79 -18.03 17.20
CA GLU A 264 -22.94 -17.15 17.40
C GLU A 264 -22.65 -16.15 18.53
N GLU A 265 -23.26 -14.97 18.46
CA GLU A 265 -23.22 -14.04 19.58
C GLU A 265 -23.90 -14.71 20.79
N PRO A 266 -23.37 -14.51 22.02
CA PRO A 266 -24.04 -15.01 23.22
C PRO A 266 -25.47 -14.45 23.30
N GLU A 267 -26.45 -15.29 23.64
CA GLU A 267 -27.84 -14.88 23.80
C GLU A 267 -28.04 -13.72 24.79
N ASP A 268 -27.12 -13.57 25.74
CA ASP A 268 -27.14 -12.53 26.77
C ASP A 268 -26.35 -11.25 26.40
N TRP A 269 -26.00 -11.09 25.12
CA TRP A 269 -25.30 -9.89 24.68
C TRP A 269 -26.17 -8.65 24.83
N ASN A 270 -25.81 -7.77 25.76
CA ASN A 270 -26.36 -6.43 25.84
C ASN A 270 -25.25 -5.42 26.20
N ASP A 271 -25.39 -4.19 25.72
CA ASP A 271 -24.39 -3.13 25.89
C ASP A 271 -24.11 -2.76 27.36
N ASN A 272 -24.96 -3.20 28.30
CA ASN A 272 -24.83 -2.90 29.72
C ASN A 272 -24.06 -3.98 30.50
N ASN A 273 -23.67 -5.10 29.85
CA ASN A 273 -23.02 -6.22 30.54
C ASN A 273 -21.77 -6.72 29.75
N VAL A 274 -20.92 -5.80 29.38
CA VAL A 274 -19.74 -6.06 28.53
C VAL A 274 -18.79 -7.09 29.14
N ASP A 275 -18.61 -7.10 30.47
CA ASP A 275 -17.66 -8.01 31.11
C ASP A 275 -18.16 -9.45 31.16
N SER A 276 -19.46 -9.69 31.43
CA SER A 276 -20.01 -11.04 31.39
C SER A 276 -20.18 -11.58 29.97
N ALA A 277 -20.49 -10.73 29.01
CA ALA A 277 -20.51 -11.08 27.60
C ALA A 277 -19.10 -11.45 27.09
N ARG A 278 -18.07 -10.71 27.52
CA ARG A 278 -16.66 -11.00 27.20
C ARG A 278 -16.23 -12.35 27.77
N LEU A 279 -16.57 -12.67 29.01
CA LEU A 279 -16.31 -13.97 29.64
C LEU A 279 -17.08 -15.13 28.99
N ALA A 280 -18.32 -14.89 28.53
CA ALA A 280 -19.11 -15.90 27.80
C ALA A 280 -18.53 -16.16 26.42
N VAL A 281 -18.05 -15.13 25.72
CA VAL A 281 -17.36 -15.24 24.44
C VAL A 281 -16.05 -16.00 24.57
N GLU A 282 -15.27 -15.75 25.65
CA GLU A 282 -14.04 -16.50 25.94
C GLU A 282 -14.31 -17.99 26.21
N LYS A 283 -15.42 -18.35 26.83
CA LYS A 283 -15.83 -19.75 27.08
C LYS A 283 -16.38 -20.46 25.85
N ALA A 284 -16.96 -19.72 24.91
CA ALA A 284 -17.50 -20.25 23.66
C ALA A 284 -16.48 -20.19 22.49
N ASP A 285 -15.21 -19.98 22.80
CA ASP A 285 -14.18 -19.73 21.78
C ASP A 285 -13.96 -20.95 20.88
N LYS A 286 -14.55 -20.89 19.71
CA LYS A 286 -14.31 -21.83 18.60
C LYS A 286 -13.10 -21.42 17.75
N GLY A 287 -12.34 -20.41 18.20
CA GLY A 287 -11.22 -19.83 17.51
C GLY A 287 -11.61 -18.65 16.61
N ASN A 288 -10.61 -17.99 16.08
CA ASN A 288 -10.77 -16.88 15.15
C ASN A 288 -10.69 -17.34 13.71
N TYR A 289 -11.39 -16.66 12.82
CA TYR A 289 -11.23 -16.84 11.39
C TYR A 289 -9.80 -16.51 10.97
N LYS A 290 -9.25 -17.34 10.10
CA LYS A 290 -7.95 -17.10 9.45
C LYS A 290 -8.14 -16.81 7.98
N PRO A 291 -7.36 -15.89 7.40
CA PRO A 291 -7.44 -15.60 5.97
C PRO A 291 -6.96 -16.81 5.17
N TRP A 292 -7.60 -17.06 4.04
CA TRP A 292 -7.29 -18.19 3.17
C TRP A 292 -5.80 -18.30 2.81
N TYR A 293 -5.14 -17.19 2.52
CA TYR A 293 -3.73 -17.21 2.12
C TYR A 293 -2.79 -17.70 3.24
N SER A 294 -3.21 -17.64 4.51
CA SER A 294 -2.42 -18.18 5.62
C SER A 294 -2.42 -19.72 5.69
N SER A 295 -3.32 -20.40 4.97
CA SER A 295 -3.24 -21.85 4.78
C SER A 295 -2.29 -22.25 3.66
N ARG A 296 -2.02 -21.31 2.73
CA ARG A 296 -1.20 -21.54 1.55
C ARG A 296 0.26 -21.13 1.74
N PHE A 297 0.49 -20.07 2.51
CA PHE A 297 1.80 -19.47 2.73
C PHE A 297 2.12 -19.44 4.22
N THR A 298 3.40 -19.57 4.56
CA THR A 298 3.90 -19.51 5.95
C THR A 298 4.45 -18.13 6.33
N GLY A 299 4.59 -17.23 5.36
CA GLY A 299 5.10 -15.88 5.58
C GLY A 299 5.10 -15.04 4.30
N VAL A 300 5.43 -13.76 4.45
CA VAL A 300 5.42 -12.80 3.33
C VAL A 300 6.43 -13.17 2.23
N ASN A 301 7.56 -13.81 2.57
CA ASN A 301 8.56 -14.23 1.57
C ASN A 301 7.98 -15.24 0.58
N GLU A 302 7.21 -16.21 1.04
CA GLU A 302 6.58 -17.19 0.16
C GLU A 302 5.51 -16.53 -0.75
N VAL A 303 4.81 -15.53 -0.25
CA VAL A 303 3.89 -14.72 -1.07
C VAL A 303 4.66 -14.00 -2.19
N ILE A 304 5.80 -13.38 -1.85
CA ILE A 304 6.67 -12.67 -2.80
C ILE A 304 7.20 -13.62 -3.85
N ASP A 305 7.77 -14.76 -3.45
CA ASP A 305 8.35 -15.75 -4.35
C ASP A 305 7.30 -16.29 -5.32
N TYR A 306 6.10 -16.59 -4.81
CA TYR A 306 4.98 -17.00 -5.64
C TYR A 306 4.58 -15.92 -6.64
N PHE A 307 4.41 -14.69 -6.18
CA PHE A 307 4.02 -13.56 -7.02
C PHE A 307 5.04 -13.30 -8.12
N LEU A 308 6.33 -13.24 -7.79
CA LEU A 308 7.40 -12.96 -8.76
C LEU A 308 7.53 -14.09 -9.79
N SER A 309 7.47 -15.34 -9.36
CA SER A 309 7.56 -16.49 -10.27
C SER A 309 6.37 -16.57 -11.25
N HIS A 310 5.19 -16.07 -10.85
CA HIS A 310 3.97 -16.09 -11.66
C HIS A 310 3.61 -14.72 -12.24
N TYR A 311 4.41 -13.68 -12.00
CA TYR A 311 4.09 -12.30 -12.37
C TYR A 311 3.55 -12.13 -13.79
N LYS A 312 4.26 -12.69 -14.79
CA LYS A 312 3.88 -12.56 -16.21
C LYS A 312 2.51 -13.20 -16.49
N ILE A 313 2.23 -14.34 -15.88
CA ILE A 313 0.95 -15.06 -16.06
C ILE A 313 -0.18 -14.28 -15.40
N LEU A 314 0.02 -13.88 -14.13
CA LEU A 314 -0.96 -13.10 -13.36
C LEU A 314 -1.30 -11.79 -14.07
N ARG A 315 -0.29 -11.06 -14.52
CA ARG A 315 -0.46 -9.80 -15.24
C ARG A 315 -1.23 -9.99 -16.54
N ASN A 316 -0.80 -10.92 -17.38
CA ASN A 316 -1.40 -11.17 -18.69
C ASN A 316 -2.86 -11.64 -18.58
N GLN A 317 -3.18 -12.54 -17.65
CA GLN A 317 -4.55 -13.01 -17.44
C GLN A 317 -5.45 -11.89 -16.92
N THR A 318 -4.95 -11.04 -16.03
CA THR A 318 -5.66 -9.88 -15.53
C THR A 318 -5.94 -8.86 -16.65
N GLU A 319 -4.96 -8.58 -17.51
CA GLU A 319 -5.14 -7.71 -18.68
C GLU A 319 -6.14 -8.30 -19.68
N ARG A 320 -6.08 -9.59 -19.97
CA ARG A 320 -7.04 -10.27 -20.83
C ARG A 320 -8.47 -10.16 -20.33
N PHE A 321 -8.67 -10.29 -19.03
CA PHE A 321 -9.99 -10.06 -18.44
C PHE A 321 -10.44 -8.62 -18.70
N THR A 322 -9.62 -7.63 -18.35
CA THR A 322 -9.94 -6.22 -18.53
C THR A 322 -10.26 -5.89 -19.99
N ASP A 323 -9.43 -6.33 -20.91
CA ASP A 323 -9.62 -6.07 -22.34
C ASP A 323 -10.92 -6.72 -22.84
N SER A 324 -11.20 -7.97 -22.46
CA SER A 324 -12.41 -8.67 -22.90
C SER A 324 -13.67 -8.02 -22.31
N PHE A 325 -13.61 -7.63 -21.02
CA PHE A 325 -14.74 -7.02 -20.33
C PHE A 325 -15.08 -5.64 -20.92
N TYR A 326 -14.09 -4.76 -21.07
CA TYR A 326 -14.32 -3.40 -21.58
C TYR A 326 -14.49 -3.31 -23.11
N ARG A 327 -14.20 -4.38 -23.85
CA ARG A 327 -14.51 -4.52 -25.29
C ARG A 327 -15.78 -5.30 -25.54
N SER A 328 -16.53 -5.66 -24.51
CA SER A 328 -17.82 -6.36 -24.68
C SER A 328 -18.83 -5.47 -25.41
N THR A 329 -19.85 -6.09 -25.97
CA THR A 329 -20.95 -5.40 -26.67
C THR A 329 -22.02 -4.82 -25.73
N LEU A 330 -21.80 -4.89 -24.42
CA LEU A 330 -22.68 -4.28 -23.43
C LEU A 330 -22.65 -2.74 -23.50
N PRO A 331 -23.76 -2.07 -23.17
CA PRO A 331 -23.75 -0.61 -23.05
C PRO A 331 -22.70 -0.13 -22.07
N PRO A 332 -22.03 1.02 -22.33
CA PRO A 332 -20.98 1.56 -21.44
C PRO A 332 -21.43 1.74 -19.99
N GLU A 333 -22.67 2.16 -19.78
CA GLU A 333 -23.26 2.35 -18.44
C GLU A 333 -23.39 1.03 -17.66
N VAL A 334 -23.65 -0.07 -18.36
CA VAL A 334 -23.69 -1.41 -17.76
C VAL A 334 -22.28 -1.88 -17.40
N ILE A 335 -21.30 -1.65 -18.27
CA ILE A 335 -19.90 -1.96 -18.02
C ILE A 335 -19.41 -1.19 -16.79
N GLU A 336 -19.69 0.11 -16.72
CA GLU A 336 -19.32 0.97 -15.60
C GLU A 336 -19.96 0.48 -14.28
N ALA A 337 -21.26 0.23 -14.27
CA ALA A 337 -21.97 -0.27 -13.08
C ALA A 337 -21.44 -1.62 -12.62
N VAL A 338 -21.18 -2.56 -13.53
CA VAL A 338 -20.63 -3.88 -13.17
C VAL A 338 -19.18 -3.74 -12.65
N SER A 339 -18.34 -2.95 -13.30
CA SER A 339 -16.95 -2.76 -12.88
C SER A 339 -16.83 -2.12 -11.49
N ALA A 340 -17.71 -1.15 -11.18
CA ALA A 340 -17.79 -0.54 -9.86
C ALA A 340 -18.16 -1.58 -8.79
N ASN A 341 -19.11 -2.46 -9.08
CA ASN A 341 -19.51 -3.53 -8.17
C ASN A 341 -18.43 -4.62 -8.01
N LEU A 342 -17.67 -4.94 -9.07
CA LEU A 342 -16.55 -5.89 -8.95
C LEU A 342 -15.49 -5.42 -7.96
N SER A 343 -15.29 -4.12 -7.79
CA SER A 343 -14.35 -3.56 -6.83
C SER A 343 -14.68 -3.94 -5.38
N ILE A 344 -15.96 -4.21 -5.06
CA ILE A 344 -16.43 -4.65 -3.74
C ILE A 344 -15.76 -5.97 -3.33
N LEU A 345 -15.46 -6.86 -4.27
CA LEU A 345 -14.76 -8.12 -3.99
C LEU A 345 -13.38 -7.91 -3.34
N LYS A 346 -12.76 -6.75 -3.58
CA LYS A 346 -11.48 -6.34 -2.98
C LYS A 346 -11.66 -5.42 -1.77
N SER A 347 -12.89 -5.20 -1.33
CA SER A 347 -13.20 -4.39 -0.15
C SER A 347 -12.71 -5.08 1.12
N PRO A 348 -12.32 -4.31 2.16
CA PRO A 348 -11.92 -4.87 3.46
C PRO A 348 -13.08 -5.48 4.25
N THR A 349 -14.32 -5.34 3.75
CA THR A 349 -15.52 -6.01 4.31
C THR A 349 -15.69 -7.44 3.80
N VAL A 350 -14.89 -7.86 2.83
CA VAL A 350 -14.85 -9.24 2.32
C VAL A 350 -13.63 -9.94 2.89
N MET A 351 -13.82 -11.10 3.48
CA MET A 351 -12.74 -11.98 3.93
C MET A 351 -12.92 -13.36 3.30
N ARG A 352 -11.89 -13.86 2.65
CA ARG A 352 -11.81 -15.23 2.20
C ARG A 352 -11.09 -16.06 3.27
N GLN A 353 -11.75 -17.11 3.72
CA GLN A 353 -11.27 -18.00 4.77
C GLN A 353 -11.04 -19.40 4.21
N TYR A 354 -10.43 -20.28 5.01
CA TYR A 354 -10.27 -21.70 4.74
C TYR A 354 -10.92 -22.54 5.83
#